data_056cf545d4f79e2921d7ab634ff79c74
#
_entry.id   056cf545d4f79e2921d7ab634ff79c74
#
_cell.length_a   1.000
_cell.length_b   1.000
_cell.length_c   1.000
_cell.angle_alpha   90.00
_cell.angle_beta   90.00
_cell.angle_gamma   90.00
#
_symmetry.space_group_name_H-M   'P 1'
#
loop_
_entity.id
_entity.type
_entity.pdbx_description
1 polymer ?
#
loop_
_entity_poly.entity_id
_entity_poly.type
_entity_poly.pdbx_seq_one_letter_code
_entity_poly.pdbx_strand_id
1 'polypeptide(L)'
;MTIHRFFKSMITFSIFSLLGAFPLKAQISFEDVTVEAGLLEALKGIKGHSASWGDVTGNGYPDLFVGTFSDRPDSIYATRGHHAKPEPDKLFLNRGDGTFVEVTESPVRQYGRCSGSAFADLDNDGDLDLVVSHNARLPDSPKAQHKTGNFLFENLGGGEFRDVTDRAGLNFGLPFTGRNTFVFDYNGDGLLDLFMQEDWVLDSISGGNSRLMENQGDLVFKDVTAEAGFPHGFRNGLYGLGGFVGDMNGDLWPDVFFSHSCRMFINNRDGTFREKIYDMVPPNYRLPGTRADGYWTCGADLGDLDNDGDMDLVMGQHFLQLDTVKQRIFVFLNEGNDAEGNPLLRDITWESRLEQPTRKVPNIQLQDLDNDGRLDILATAGNGLAYRNKGSLNGIPRFDIPTASGIEEGNGYWACGPLGDFNRDGRLDFFGPEWLTSAHSPLLKNTSPEAGHYLAVKLELEDGRNRNGLDARVDIYTQGNLGNEKQRIASRIITVSNGYASGYESIAYFGLPAHETVDIRVSMPCGGQVYTAAGIRRNQLFILRK
;
A
#
# COMPACT_ATOMS: atom_id res chain seq x y z
N MET A 1 23.16 -87.15 -28.67
CA MET A 1 23.93 -86.04 -28.09
C MET A 1 22.97 -84.90 -27.96
N THR A 2 22.40 -84.74 -26.79
CA THR A 2 21.22 -83.85 -26.53
C THR A 2 21.65 -82.80 -25.54
N ILE A 3 21.60 -81.53 -25.91
CA ILE A 3 21.96 -80.43 -25.04
C ILE A 3 20.65 -79.80 -24.55
N HIS A 4 20.44 -79.86 -23.24
CA HIS A 4 19.32 -79.17 -22.53
C HIS A 4 19.66 -77.70 -22.38
N ARG A 5 18.74 -76.82 -22.81
CA ARG A 5 18.73 -75.41 -22.48
C ARG A 5 17.67 -75.16 -21.41
N PHE A 6 18.10 -74.67 -20.25
CA PHE A 6 17.27 -74.11 -19.19
C PHE A 6 16.89 -72.65 -19.54
N PHE A 7 15.59 -72.40 -19.67
CA PHE A 7 15.06 -71.02 -19.67
C PHE A 7 14.76 -70.60 -18.23
N LYS A 8 15.49 -69.61 -17.73
CA LYS A 8 15.13 -68.85 -16.52
C LYS A 8 14.16 -67.72 -16.94
N SER A 9 12.92 -67.83 -16.52
CA SER A 9 11.94 -66.75 -16.61
C SER A 9 12.23 -65.71 -15.52
N MET A 10 12.66 -64.50 -15.89
CA MET A 10 12.72 -63.32 -15.02
C MET A 10 11.38 -62.60 -15.11
N ILE A 11 10.57 -62.71 -14.07
CA ILE A 11 9.37 -61.87 -13.88
C ILE A 11 9.84 -60.53 -13.35
N THR A 12 9.82 -59.51 -14.21
CA THR A 12 10.07 -58.13 -13.83
C THR A 12 8.75 -57.53 -13.32
N PHE A 13 8.64 -57.35 -12.02
CA PHE A 13 7.56 -56.56 -11.42
C PHE A 13 7.83 -55.07 -11.67
N SER A 14 7.15 -54.48 -12.64
CA SER A 14 7.08 -53.03 -12.80
C SER A 14 6.09 -52.47 -11.77
N ILE A 15 6.62 -51.92 -10.68
CA ILE A 15 5.83 -51.09 -9.77
C ILE A 15 5.62 -49.75 -10.47
N PHE A 16 4.50 -49.59 -11.12
CA PHE A 16 3.98 -48.26 -11.48
C PHE A 16 3.55 -47.58 -10.19
N SER A 17 4.38 -46.74 -9.62
CA SER A 17 3.94 -45.76 -8.64
C SER A 17 3.05 -44.75 -9.36
N LEU A 18 1.73 -44.89 -9.24
CA LEU A 18 0.80 -43.79 -9.47
C LEU A 18 1.03 -42.77 -8.35
N LEU A 19 2.02 -41.91 -8.53
CA LEU A 19 2.01 -40.60 -7.88
C LEU A 19 0.89 -39.82 -8.58
N GLY A 20 -0.31 -39.88 -8.03
CA GLY A 20 -1.35 -38.91 -8.34
C GLY A 20 -0.76 -37.53 -8.07
N ALA A 21 -0.56 -36.75 -9.12
CA ALA A 21 -0.30 -35.33 -8.97
C ALA A 21 -1.57 -34.73 -8.36
N PHE A 22 -1.61 -34.65 -7.02
CA PHE A 22 -2.52 -33.74 -6.39
C PHE A 22 -2.13 -32.35 -6.90
N PRO A 23 -3.07 -31.57 -7.47
CA PRO A 23 -2.75 -30.19 -7.78
C PRO A 23 -2.27 -29.55 -6.46
N LEU A 24 -1.03 -29.03 -6.46
CA LEU A 24 -0.59 -28.15 -5.37
C LEU A 24 -1.63 -27.01 -5.32
N LYS A 25 -2.43 -26.99 -4.26
CA LYS A 25 -3.29 -25.82 -4.00
C LYS A 25 -2.39 -24.63 -3.75
N ALA A 26 -2.71 -23.51 -4.35
CA ALA A 26 -2.07 -22.24 -3.99
C ALA A 26 -2.25 -22.00 -2.49
N GLN A 27 -1.19 -21.58 -1.82
CA GLN A 27 -1.26 -21.27 -0.39
C GLN A 27 -1.92 -19.90 -0.16
N ILE A 28 -1.68 -18.95 -1.08
CA ILE A 28 -2.42 -17.68 -1.17
C ILE A 28 -3.31 -17.77 -2.40
N SER A 29 -4.60 -17.52 -2.24
CA SER A 29 -5.56 -17.57 -3.34
C SER A 29 -6.65 -16.52 -3.18
N PHE A 30 -7.11 -16.02 -4.33
CA PHE A 30 -8.14 -14.99 -4.41
C PHE A 30 -9.25 -15.43 -5.37
N GLU A 31 -10.46 -14.96 -5.12
CA GLU A 31 -11.65 -15.17 -5.94
C GLU A 31 -12.28 -13.82 -6.28
N ASP A 32 -12.61 -13.60 -7.56
CA ASP A 32 -13.31 -12.40 -7.99
C ASP A 32 -14.77 -12.44 -7.54
N VAL A 33 -15.13 -11.57 -6.60
CA VAL A 33 -16.48 -11.45 -6.04
C VAL A 33 -17.16 -10.13 -6.44
N THR A 34 -16.67 -9.47 -7.48
CA THR A 34 -17.17 -8.16 -7.93
C THR A 34 -18.66 -8.17 -8.26
N VAL A 35 -19.15 -9.27 -8.82
CA VAL A 35 -20.58 -9.45 -9.16
C VAL A 35 -21.42 -9.59 -7.90
N GLU A 36 -21.02 -10.47 -7.00
CA GLU A 36 -21.68 -10.76 -5.73
C GLU A 36 -21.70 -9.53 -4.83
N ALA A 37 -20.62 -8.75 -4.85
CA ALA A 37 -20.49 -7.49 -4.11
C ALA A 37 -21.33 -6.34 -4.70
N GLY A 38 -21.98 -6.54 -5.87
CA GLY A 38 -22.80 -5.51 -6.52
C GLY A 38 -22.00 -4.39 -7.19
N LEU A 39 -20.70 -4.56 -7.41
CA LEU A 39 -19.80 -3.53 -7.91
C LEU A 39 -19.64 -3.53 -9.45
N LEU A 40 -19.94 -4.64 -10.13
CA LEU A 40 -19.60 -4.85 -11.54
C LEU A 40 -20.10 -3.73 -12.46
N GLU A 41 -21.38 -3.37 -12.37
CA GLU A 41 -21.98 -2.41 -13.32
C GLU A 41 -21.40 -0.99 -13.13
N ALA A 42 -21.02 -0.62 -11.92
CA ALA A 42 -20.42 0.67 -11.62
C ALA A 42 -18.93 0.73 -11.99
N LEU A 43 -18.24 -0.41 -11.98
CA LEU A 43 -16.77 -0.50 -12.20
C LEU A 43 -16.40 -0.99 -13.61
N LYS A 44 -17.37 -1.42 -14.40
CA LYS A 44 -17.15 -1.91 -15.74
C LYS A 44 -16.79 -0.78 -16.71
N GLY A 45 -15.62 -0.89 -17.34
CA GLY A 45 -15.19 0.05 -18.35
C GLY A 45 -14.71 1.40 -17.84
N ILE A 46 -14.62 1.60 -16.51
CA ILE A 46 -13.94 2.76 -15.94
C ILE A 46 -12.43 2.66 -16.21
N LYS A 47 -11.75 3.78 -16.08
CA LYS A 47 -10.29 3.82 -16.10
C LYS A 47 -9.81 4.05 -14.68
N GLY A 48 -9.78 2.98 -13.89
CA GLY A 48 -9.36 3.01 -12.49
C GLY A 48 -7.87 3.29 -12.35
N HIS A 49 -7.48 3.99 -11.28
CA HIS A 49 -6.08 4.29 -11.05
C HIS A 49 -5.71 4.42 -9.57
N SER A 50 -6.61 4.88 -8.71
CA SER A 50 -6.43 4.96 -7.25
C SER A 50 -7.56 4.24 -6.55
N ALA A 51 -7.32 3.73 -5.36
CA ALA A 51 -8.38 3.23 -4.50
C ALA A 51 -7.97 3.30 -3.03
N SER A 52 -8.97 3.40 -2.13
CA SER A 52 -8.74 3.47 -0.68
C SER A 52 -9.86 2.80 0.09
N TRP A 53 -9.48 2.12 1.16
CA TRP A 53 -10.38 1.54 2.14
C TRP A 53 -10.48 2.41 3.39
N GLY A 54 -11.69 2.59 3.92
CA GLY A 54 -11.92 3.27 5.20
C GLY A 54 -13.37 3.15 5.64
N ASP A 55 -13.63 2.94 6.91
CA ASP A 55 -14.98 2.89 7.48
C ASP A 55 -15.49 4.33 7.69
N VAL A 56 -16.00 4.94 6.61
CA VAL A 56 -16.50 6.34 6.64
C VAL A 56 -17.90 6.46 7.20
N THR A 57 -18.61 5.33 7.30
CA THR A 57 -19.95 5.28 7.88
C THR A 57 -19.95 4.97 9.37
N GLY A 58 -18.85 4.51 9.93
CA GLY A 58 -18.74 4.07 11.33
C GLY A 58 -19.49 2.77 11.63
N ASN A 59 -19.81 1.97 10.60
CA ASN A 59 -20.57 0.73 10.76
C ASN A 59 -19.69 -0.51 11.08
N GLY A 60 -18.37 -0.33 11.11
CA GLY A 60 -17.37 -1.37 11.39
C GLY A 60 -16.84 -2.09 10.16
N TYR A 61 -17.36 -1.81 8.97
CA TYR A 61 -16.90 -2.39 7.70
C TYR A 61 -16.29 -1.32 6.80
N PRO A 62 -15.19 -1.59 6.11
CA PRO A 62 -14.55 -0.59 5.26
C PRO A 62 -15.39 -0.30 4.01
N ASP A 63 -15.58 0.97 3.76
CA ASP A 63 -16.11 1.52 2.53
C ASP A 63 -14.99 1.66 1.49
N LEU A 64 -15.33 1.81 0.22
CA LEU A 64 -14.36 1.83 -0.88
C LEU A 64 -14.46 3.12 -1.69
N PHE A 65 -13.37 3.89 -1.74
CA PHE A 65 -13.19 4.95 -2.72
C PHE A 65 -12.42 4.41 -3.94
N VAL A 66 -12.86 4.78 -5.16
CA VAL A 66 -12.21 4.43 -6.42
C VAL A 66 -11.97 5.68 -7.25
N GLY A 67 -10.72 6.03 -7.40
CA GLY A 67 -10.27 7.16 -8.20
C GLY A 67 -10.08 6.81 -9.67
N THR A 68 -10.48 7.70 -10.57
CA THR A 68 -10.50 7.45 -12.01
C THR A 68 -9.65 8.44 -12.80
N PHE A 69 -9.22 8.01 -13.99
CA PHE A 69 -8.70 8.92 -15.03
C PHE A 69 -9.80 9.21 -16.04
N SER A 70 -10.53 10.27 -15.85
CA SER A 70 -11.71 10.65 -16.60
C SER A 70 -11.60 11.99 -17.35
N ASP A 71 -10.41 12.53 -17.45
CA ASP A 71 -10.11 13.82 -18.09
C ASP A 71 -9.88 13.74 -19.61
N ARG A 72 -9.81 12.54 -20.19
CA ARG A 72 -9.51 12.35 -21.62
C ARG A 72 -10.77 12.46 -22.48
N PRO A 73 -10.62 12.77 -23.77
CA PRO A 73 -11.75 12.78 -24.72
C PRO A 73 -12.46 11.42 -24.79
N ASP A 74 -13.78 11.45 -25.02
CA ASP A 74 -14.62 10.24 -25.14
C ASP A 74 -14.07 9.23 -26.14
N SER A 75 -13.44 9.71 -27.24
CA SER A 75 -12.82 8.87 -28.25
C SER A 75 -11.73 7.92 -27.70
N ILE A 76 -11.04 8.30 -26.63
CA ILE A 76 -10.02 7.44 -26.01
C ILE A 76 -10.67 6.29 -25.25
N TYR A 77 -11.84 6.50 -24.67
CA TYR A 77 -12.59 5.45 -23.97
C TYR A 77 -13.34 4.54 -24.96
N ALA A 78 -13.80 5.08 -26.10
CA ALA A 78 -14.56 4.35 -27.11
C ALA A 78 -13.71 3.44 -28.02
N THR A 79 -12.41 3.69 -28.18
CA THR A 79 -11.56 3.04 -29.21
C THR A 79 -11.29 1.55 -28.99
N ARG A 80 -11.72 0.95 -27.89
CA ARG A 80 -11.48 -0.47 -27.57
C ARG A 80 -12.73 -1.35 -27.56
N GLY A 81 -13.80 -0.92 -28.25
CA GLY A 81 -15.00 -1.76 -28.46
C GLY A 81 -15.88 -1.92 -27.22
N HIS A 82 -15.65 -1.15 -26.18
CA HIS A 82 -16.46 -1.09 -24.98
C HIS A 82 -17.19 0.24 -24.93
N HIS A 83 -18.41 0.25 -24.39
CA HIS A 83 -19.19 1.49 -24.18
C HIS A 83 -18.60 2.35 -23.05
N ALA A 84 -17.28 2.33 -22.91
CA ALA A 84 -16.58 3.09 -21.91
C ALA A 84 -16.74 4.58 -22.17
N LYS A 85 -17.12 5.30 -21.13
CA LYS A 85 -17.17 6.77 -21.08
C LYS A 85 -16.35 7.23 -19.88
N PRO A 86 -15.91 8.51 -19.87
CA PRO A 86 -15.32 9.06 -18.67
C PRO A 86 -16.32 8.98 -17.51
N GLU A 87 -15.93 8.37 -16.42
CA GLU A 87 -16.69 8.31 -15.18
C GLU A 87 -15.94 9.07 -14.08
N PRO A 88 -16.64 9.80 -13.21
CA PRO A 88 -16.00 10.47 -12.08
C PRO A 88 -15.46 9.46 -11.06
N ASP A 89 -14.72 9.97 -10.08
CA ASP A 89 -14.37 9.20 -8.90
C ASP A 89 -15.62 8.68 -8.20
N LYS A 90 -15.52 7.55 -7.52
CA LYS A 90 -16.67 6.83 -6.96
C LYS A 90 -16.43 6.50 -5.49
N LEU A 91 -17.52 6.58 -4.73
CA LEU A 91 -17.57 6.11 -3.34
C LEU A 91 -18.62 5.00 -3.25
N PHE A 92 -18.25 3.89 -2.62
CA PHE A 92 -19.13 2.75 -2.37
C PHE A 92 -19.20 2.48 -0.86
N LEU A 93 -20.41 2.50 -0.32
CA LEU A 93 -20.64 2.18 1.10
C LEU A 93 -20.89 0.68 1.26
N ASN A 94 -20.17 0.08 2.21
CA ASN A 94 -20.27 -1.32 2.58
C ASN A 94 -21.48 -1.53 3.50
N ARG A 95 -22.35 -2.49 3.17
CA ARG A 95 -23.54 -2.80 3.95
C ARG A 95 -23.31 -3.74 5.12
N GLY A 96 -22.09 -4.27 5.25
CA GLY A 96 -21.74 -5.26 6.27
C GLY A 96 -22.20 -6.70 5.95
N ASP A 97 -22.78 -6.92 4.79
CA ASP A 97 -23.21 -8.23 4.29
C ASP A 97 -22.38 -8.73 3.09
N GLY A 98 -21.26 -8.04 2.81
CA GLY A 98 -20.39 -8.30 1.66
C GLY A 98 -20.81 -7.59 0.37
N THR A 99 -21.86 -6.75 0.42
CA THR A 99 -22.33 -5.95 -0.72
C THR A 99 -22.12 -4.46 -0.51
N PHE A 100 -22.04 -3.73 -1.63
CA PHE A 100 -21.79 -2.30 -1.64
C PHE A 100 -22.90 -1.53 -2.35
N VAL A 101 -23.03 -0.25 -2.02
CA VAL A 101 -23.90 0.69 -2.72
C VAL A 101 -23.13 1.94 -3.14
N GLU A 102 -23.22 2.33 -4.42
CA GLU A 102 -22.58 3.55 -4.92
C GLU A 102 -23.30 4.79 -4.40
N VAL A 103 -22.54 5.75 -3.87
CA VAL A 103 -23.04 7.09 -3.53
C VAL A 103 -23.01 7.94 -4.79
N THR A 104 -24.17 8.16 -5.40
CA THR A 104 -24.28 8.86 -6.70
C THR A 104 -24.33 10.38 -6.58
N GLU A 105 -24.72 10.90 -5.41
CA GLU A 105 -24.80 12.33 -5.12
C GLU A 105 -23.82 12.66 -4.00
N SER A 106 -22.60 13.05 -4.34
CA SER A 106 -21.55 13.39 -3.37
C SER A 106 -20.52 14.33 -3.99
N PRO A 107 -19.94 15.27 -3.23
CA PRO A 107 -18.85 16.12 -3.70
C PRO A 107 -17.58 15.33 -4.03
N VAL A 108 -17.42 14.10 -3.54
CA VAL A 108 -16.24 13.25 -3.87
C VAL A 108 -16.22 12.80 -5.32
N ARG A 109 -17.31 12.92 -6.07
CA ARG A 109 -17.43 12.55 -7.47
C ARG A 109 -16.77 13.58 -8.39
N GLN A 110 -15.46 13.57 -8.46
CA GLN A 110 -14.69 14.52 -9.27
C GLN A 110 -14.25 13.88 -10.59
N TYR A 111 -14.27 14.68 -11.68
CA TYR A 111 -13.67 14.32 -12.95
C TYR A 111 -12.23 14.82 -12.99
N GLY A 112 -11.27 13.97 -13.33
CA GLY A 112 -9.86 14.33 -13.38
C GLY A 112 -8.94 13.15 -13.61
N ARG A 113 -7.75 13.23 -13.05
CA ARG A 113 -6.77 12.13 -13.02
C ARG A 113 -6.43 11.81 -11.57
N CYS A 114 -7.31 11.09 -10.90
CA CYS A 114 -7.04 10.66 -9.54
C CYS A 114 -5.78 9.77 -9.51
N SER A 115 -4.81 10.15 -8.71
CA SER A 115 -3.52 9.47 -8.66
C SER A 115 -3.10 9.06 -7.26
N GLY A 116 -3.83 9.46 -6.25
CA GLY A 116 -3.65 9.06 -4.85
C GLY A 116 -4.86 9.42 -4.04
N SER A 117 -5.14 8.66 -3.00
CA SER A 117 -6.22 8.92 -2.05
C SER A 117 -5.92 8.23 -0.73
N ALA A 118 -6.44 8.80 0.36
CA ALA A 118 -6.37 8.20 1.69
C ALA A 118 -7.54 8.68 2.54
N PHE A 119 -8.06 7.80 3.38
CA PHE A 119 -8.97 8.14 4.46
C PHE A 119 -8.19 8.31 5.76
N ALA A 120 -8.43 9.39 6.48
CA ALA A 120 -7.85 9.66 7.79
C ALA A 120 -8.72 10.66 8.57
N ASP A 121 -8.73 10.55 9.89
CA ASP A 121 -9.39 11.48 10.81
C ASP A 121 -8.47 12.70 10.99
N LEU A 122 -8.62 13.72 10.12
CA LEU A 122 -7.70 14.85 10.02
C LEU A 122 -8.01 15.99 11.00
N ASP A 123 -9.21 16.02 11.56
CA ASP A 123 -9.60 17.01 12.58
C ASP A 123 -9.85 16.41 13.96
N ASN A 124 -9.62 15.11 14.10
CA ASN A 124 -9.79 14.34 15.33
C ASN A 124 -11.23 14.32 15.87
N ASP A 125 -12.24 14.40 14.99
CA ASP A 125 -13.66 14.33 15.39
C ASP A 125 -14.19 12.87 15.47
N GLY A 126 -13.45 11.92 14.91
CA GLY A 126 -13.73 10.48 14.92
C GLY A 126 -14.30 9.95 13.62
N ASP A 127 -14.64 10.80 12.67
CA ASP A 127 -15.05 10.44 11.32
C ASP A 127 -13.86 10.52 10.36
N LEU A 128 -13.77 9.60 9.39
CA LEU A 128 -12.66 9.59 8.44
C LEU A 128 -12.91 10.56 7.29
N ASP A 129 -12.07 11.58 7.16
CA ASP A 129 -12.01 12.47 6.02
C ASP A 129 -11.35 11.80 4.80
N LEU A 130 -11.51 12.38 3.61
CA LEU A 130 -10.90 11.89 2.38
C LEU A 130 -10.01 12.95 1.74
N VAL A 131 -8.72 12.66 1.65
CA VAL A 131 -7.77 13.42 0.81
C VAL A 131 -7.58 12.72 -0.52
N VAL A 132 -7.63 13.49 -1.63
CA VAL A 132 -7.49 12.99 -3.00
C VAL A 132 -6.50 13.85 -3.77
N SER A 133 -5.54 13.21 -4.44
CA SER A 133 -4.59 13.87 -5.34
C SER A 133 -4.92 13.61 -6.80
N HIS A 134 -5.17 14.69 -7.55
CA HIS A 134 -5.37 14.63 -9.00
C HIS A 134 -4.14 15.14 -9.75
N ASN A 135 -3.71 14.38 -10.75
CA ASN A 135 -2.67 14.78 -11.68
C ASN A 135 -3.27 15.61 -12.83
N ALA A 136 -3.12 16.91 -12.75
CA ALA A 136 -3.62 17.81 -13.78
C ALA A 136 -2.56 18.10 -14.83
N ARG A 137 -2.62 17.42 -15.95
CA ARG A 137 -1.61 17.61 -17.00
C ARG A 137 -1.90 18.71 -18.00
N LEU A 138 -3.13 19.09 -18.27
CA LEU A 138 -3.39 20.01 -19.40
C LEU A 138 -4.64 20.85 -19.20
N PRO A 139 -4.58 22.14 -19.59
CA PRO A 139 -5.75 23.00 -19.68
C PRO A 139 -6.77 22.53 -20.76
N ASP A 140 -6.41 21.56 -21.60
CA ASP A 140 -7.19 21.13 -22.76
C ASP A 140 -8.08 19.92 -22.52
N SER A 141 -8.25 19.47 -21.26
CA SER A 141 -9.19 18.41 -21.00
C SER A 141 -10.63 18.94 -21.06
N PRO A 142 -11.46 18.52 -22.04
CA PRO A 142 -12.80 19.08 -22.22
C PRO A 142 -13.77 18.75 -21.09
N LYS A 143 -13.37 17.91 -20.13
CA LYS A 143 -14.19 17.48 -18.99
C LYS A 143 -13.56 17.74 -17.63
N ALA A 144 -12.32 18.22 -17.55
CA ALA A 144 -11.79 18.68 -16.28
C ALA A 144 -12.58 19.91 -15.81
N GLN A 145 -13.57 19.67 -14.97
CA GLN A 145 -14.34 20.75 -14.37
C GLN A 145 -13.46 21.46 -13.32
N HIS A 146 -12.46 22.18 -13.79
CA HIS A 146 -11.88 23.36 -13.15
C HIS A 146 -11.09 23.24 -11.86
N LYS A 147 -11.07 22.12 -11.16
CA LYS A 147 -10.23 21.97 -9.98
C LYS A 147 -9.22 20.85 -10.24
N THR A 148 -8.18 21.22 -10.92
CA THR A 148 -7.01 20.40 -11.08
C THR A 148 -6.15 20.60 -9.85
N GLY A 149 -6.02 19.57 -9.02
CA GLY A 149 -5.28 19.69 -7.79
C GLY A 149 -5.69 18.64 -6.77
N ASN A 150 -5.33 18.90 -5.55
CA ASN A 150 -5.77 18.07 -4.45
C ASN A 150 -7.17 18.47 -4.01
N PHE A 151 -7.87 17.51 -3.44
CA PHE A 151 -9.15 17.73 -2.78
C PHE A 151 -9.06 17.25 -1.35
N LEU A 152 -9.73 17.96 -0.47
CA LEU A 152 -10.03 17.53 0.87
C LEU A 152 -11.55 17.56 1.07
N PHE A 153 -12.09 16.40 1.43
CA PHE A 153 -13.49 16.22 1.74
C PHE A 153 -13.62 15.88 3.22
N GLU A 154 -14.24 16.79 3.97
CA GLU A 154 -14.58 16.59 5.38
C GLU A 154 -15.78 15.66 5.47
N ASN A 155 -15.72 14.63 6.28
CA ASN A 155 -16.83 13.74 6.60
C ASN A 155 -17.68 14.37 7.71
N LEU A 156 -18.97 14.54 7.46
CA LEU A 156 -19.92 15.11 8.42
C LEU A 156 -20.63 14.03 9.25
N GLY A 157 -20.11 12.81 9.21
CA GLY A 157 -20.68 11.63 9.80
C GLY A 157 -21.48 10.77 8.80
N GLY A 158 -21.37 9.45 8.94
CA GLY A 158 -22.13 8.50 8.15
C GLY A 158 -21.80 8.47 6.65
N GLY A 159 -20.63 8.97 6.24
CA GLY A 159 -20.20 9.03 4.84
C GLY A 159 -20.79 10.20 4.04
N GLU A 160 -21.33 11.22 4.71
CA GLU A 160 -21.75 12.48 4.09
C GLU A 160 -20.56 13.44 4.04
N PHE A 161 -20.12 13.84 2.85
CA PHE A 161 -18.93 14.64 2.66
C PHE A 161 -19.21 16.10 2.25
N ARG A 162 -18.30 16.98 2.65
CA ARG A 162 -18.24 18.39 2.24
C ARG A 162 -16.86 18.72 1.65
N ASP A 163 -16.81 19.34 0.47
CA ASP A 163 -15.55 19.85 -0.11
C ASP A 163 -15.07 21.06 0.69
N VAL A 164 -13.92 20.93 1.33
CA VAL A 164 -13.27 21.97 2.12
C VAL A 164 -11.93 22.41 1.57
N THR A 165 -11.58 21.98 0.36
CA THR A 165 -10.27 22.18 -0.29
C THR A 165 -9.79 23.63 -0.26
N ASP A 166 -10.65 24.58 -0.61
CA ASP A 166 -10.29 25.99 -0.63
C ASP A 166 -10.04 26.54 0.78
N ARG A 167 -10.88 26.16 1.74
CA ARG A 167 -10.75 26.54 3.17
C ARG A 167 -9.48 25.93 3.76
N ALA A 168 -9.16 24.71 3.37
CA ALA A 168 -8.00 23.97 3.85
C ALA A 168 -6.67 24.53 3.32
N GLY A 169 -6.67 25.41 2.33
CA GLY A 169 -5.43 25.93 1.72
C GLY A 169 -4.75 24.93 0.77
N LEU A 170 -5.46 23.88 0.33
CA LEU A 170 -4.90 22.83 -0.54
C LEU A 170 -5.13 23.06 -2.03
N ASN A 171 -5.76 24.17 -2.40
CA ASN A 171 -5.95 24.57 -3.79
C ASN A 171 -4.71 25.37 -4.26
N PHE A 172 -3.71 24.68 -4.76
CA PHE A 172 -2.46 25.30 -5.22
C PHE A 172 -2.56 25.95 -6.61
N GLY A 173 -3.75 25.87 -7.25
CA GLY A 173 -3.94 26.38 -8.61
C GLY A 173 -3.28 25.48 -9.68
N LEU A 174 -3.27 25.97 -10.91
CA LEU A 174 -2.60 25.30 -12.03
C LEU A 174 -1.20 25.89 -12.27
N PRO A 175 -0.25 25.09 -12.72
CA PRO A 175 -0.30 23.65 -12.96
C PRO A 175 0.11 22.86 -11.70
N PHE A 176 -0.75 22.00 -11.22
CA PHE A 176 -0.46 21.05 -10.14
C PHE A 176 -0.55 19.61 -10.65
N THR A 177 0.41 18.76 -10.27
CA THR A 177 0.52 17.39 -10.77
C THR A 177 0.56 16.39 -9.63
N GLY A 178 -0.46 16.42 -8.75
CA GLY A 178 -0.57 15.53 -7.60
C GLY A 178 -0.48 14.05 -7.97
N ARG A 179 0.29 13.31 -7.18
CA ARG A 179 0.50 11.88 -7.39
C ARG A 179 0.13 11.05 -6.20
N ASN A 180 0.77 11.27 -5.08
CA ASN A 180 0.50 10.54 -3.86
C ASN A 180 0.39 11.54 -2.71
N THR A 181 -0.36 11.18 -1.69
CA THR A 181 -0.41 11.95 -0.45
C THR A 181 -0.12 10.99 0.68
N PHE A 182 0.92 11.31 1.47
CA PHE A 182 1.20 10.60 2.71
C PHE A 182 0.56 11.36 3.86
N VAL A 183 -0.02 10.61 4.79
CA VAL A 183 -0.72 11.15 5.97
C VAL A 183 0.01 10.67 7.21
N PHE A 184 0.48 11.58 8.06
CA PHE A 184 1.27 11.29 9.26
C PHE A 184 1.35 12.51 10.19
N ASP A 185 1.73 12.27 11.44
CA ASP A 185 2.04 13.33 12.41
C ASP A 185 3.58 13.54 12.45
N TYR A 186 4.09 14.52 11.67
CA TYR A 186 5.54 14.66 11.52
C TYR A 186 6.23 15.35 12.71
N ASN A 187 5.49 16.20 13.44
CA ASN A 187 6.04 17.09 14.48
C ASN A 187 5.65 16.68 15.91
N GLY A 188 4.77 15.66 16.06
CA GLY A 188 4.34 15.13 17.33
C GLY A 188 3.29 15.99 18.05
N ASP A 189 2.58 16.86 17.32
CA ASP A 189 1.54 17.70 17.92
C ASP A 189 0.17 17.01 18.02
N GLY A 190 0.04 15.82 17.40
CA GLY A 190 -1.15 14.97 17.41
C GLY A 190 -2.18 15.33 16.35
N LEU A 191 -1.88 16.26 15.46
CA LEU A 191 -2.64 16.52 14.25
C LEU A 191 -1.99 15.80 13.07
N LEU A 192 -2.80 15.23 12.19
CA LEU A 192 -2.26 14.55 11.01
C LEU A 192 -1.94 15.55 9.91
N ASP A 193 -0.71 15.50 9.43
CA ASP A 193 -0.15 16.33 8.37
C ASP A 193 -0.19 15.63 7.03
N LEU A 194 0.04 16.37 5.94
CA LEU A 194 0.00 15.84 4.59
C LEU A 194 1.32 16.09 3.87
N PHE A 195 2.01 15.05 3.41
CA PHE A 195 3.03 15.23 2.40
C PHE A 195 2.44 14.97 1.02
N MET A 196 2.28 16.03 0.24
CA MET A 196 1.65 16.00 -1.08
C MET A 196 2.70 15.89 -2.17
N GLN A 197 2.87 14.67 -2.69
CA GLN A 197 3.85 14.37 -3.72
C GLN A 197 3.32 14.77 -5.10
N GLU A 198 4.15 15.47 -5.89
CA GLU A 198 3.86 15.78 -7.29
C GLU A 198 4.56 14.83 -8.27
N ASP A 199 4.02 14.76 -9.50
CA ASP A 199 4.60 13.99 -10.59
C ASP A 199 5.85 14.65 -11.17
N TRP A 200 6.67 13.83 -11.79
CA TRP A 200 7.73 14.30 -12.67
C TRP A 200 7.14 14.84 -13.98
N VAL A 201 7.70 15.93 -14.45
CA VAL A 201 7.17 16.65 -15.59
C VAL A 201 8.09 16.53 -16.79
N LEU A 202 7.48 16.10 -17.91
CA LEU A 202 8.15 15.98 -19.21
C LEU A 202 8.29 17.33 -19.95
N ASP A 203 7.56 18.37 -19.55
CA ASP A 203 7.57 19.67 -20.20
C ASP A 203 7.73 20.83 -19.21
N SER A 204 7.99 22.01 -19.74
CA SER A 204 8.39 23.20 -19.00
C SER A 204 7.28 23.87 -18.19
N ILE A 205 6.10 23.28 -18.08
CA ILE A 205 4.88 23.97 -17.66
C ILE A 205 4.40 23.53 -16.28
N SER A 206 4.67 22.31 -15.87
CA SER A 206 4.17 21.74 -14.61
C SER A 206 5.31 21.24 -13.73
N GLY A 207 5.22 21.39 -12.54
CA GLY A 207 5.83 21.43 -11.43
C GLY A 207 6.85 20.69 -10.69
N GLY A 208 6.60 19.55 -10.13
CA GLY A 208 7.51 18.93 -9.19
C GLY A 208 7.83 19.81 -7.97
N ASN A 209 6.81 20.35 -7.34
CA ASN A 209 6.90 21.10 -6.09
C ASN A 209 6.12 20.35 -4.99
N SER A 210 6.60 19.15 -4.67
CA SER A 210 6.04 18.37 -3.56
C SER A 210 6.14 19.17 -2.26
N ARG A 211 5.11 19.04 -1.39
CA ARG A 211 4.96 19.91 -0.22
C ARG A 211 4.62 19.13 1.02
N LEU A 212 5.21 19.55 2.13
CA LEU A 212 4.76 19.20 3.46
C LEU A 212 3.78 20.27 3.94
N MET A 213 2.55 19.86 4.20
CA MET A 213 1.45 20.70 4.64
C MET A 213 1.12 20.38 6.10
N GLU A 214 1.52 21.29 7.00
CA GLU A 214 1.26 21.17 8.44
C GLU A 214 -0.18 21.52 8.76
N ASN A 215 -0.85 20.63 9.49
CA ASN A 215 -2.21 20.81 9.97
C ASN A 215 -2.24 21.83 11.14
N GLN A 216 -3.00 22.89 11.00
CA GLN A 216 -3.15 23.94 12.03
C GLN A 216 -4.39 23.74 12.89
N GLY A 217 -5.10 22.61 12.74
CA GLY A 217 -6.42 22.35 13.28
C GLY A 217 -7.55 22.83 12.35
N ASP A 218 -8.77 22.37 12.62
CA ASP A 218 -9.98 22.70 11.87
C ASP A 218 -9.85 22.49 10.35
N LEU A 219 -9.06 21.48 9.92
CA LEU A 219 -8.75 21.17 8.51
C LEU A 219 -8.15 22.38 7.74
N VAL A 220 -7.30 23.17 8.39
CA VAL A 220 -6.52 24.25 7.77
C VAL A 220 -5.06 23.86 7.74
N PHE A 221 -4.42 23.95 6.57
CA PHE A 221 -3.05 23.51 6.37
C PHE A 221 -2.13 24.65 5.93
N LYS A 222 -0.89 24.61 6.40
CA LYS A 222 0.19 25.57 6.06
C LYS A 222 1.34 24.84 5.38
N ASP A 223 1.83 25.37 4.26
CA ASP A 223 3.06 24.87 3.62
C ASP A 223 4.27 25.18 4.51
N VAL A 224 4.92 24.13 5.02
CA VAL A 224 6.11 24.19 5.87
C VAL A 224 7.30 23.46 5.24
N THR A 225 7.24 23.20 3.95
CA THR A 225 8.24 22.39 3.21
C THR A 225 9.67 22.89 3.45
N ALA A 226 9.90 24.20 3.33
CA ALA A 226 11.23 24.77 3.51
C ALA A 226 11.66 24.81 4.98
N GLU A 227 10.73 25.14 5.87
CA GLU A 227 10.96 25.19 7.33
C GLU A 227 11.33 23.81 7.87
N ALA A 228 10.69 22.75 7.36
CA ALA A 228 10.95 21.37 7.73
C ALA A 228 12.23 20.79 7.09
N GLY A 229 12.97 21.57 6.29
CA GLY A 229 14.25 21.14 5.73
C GLY A 229 14.13 20.36 4.41
N PHE A 230 12.95 20.27 3.81
CA PHE A 230 12.80 19.68 2.49
C PHE A 230 13.24 20.67 1.39
N PRO A 231 13.81 20.17 0.27
CA PRO A 231 13.99 20.99 -0.91
C PRO A 231 12.66 21.62 -1.34
N HIS A 232 12.67 22.91 -1.59
CA HIS A 232 11.46 23.69 -1.85
C HIS A 232 11.54 24.38 -3.22
N GLY A 233 10.36 24.65 -3.80
CA GLY A 233 10.20 25.36 -5.07
C GLY A 233 10.15 24.43 -6.28
N PHE A 234 10.01 25.06 -7.44
CA PHE A 234 9.85 24.35 -8.72
C PHE A 234 11.01 23.39 -8.99
N ARG A 235 10.69 22.12 -9.30
CA ARG A 235 11.65 21.04 -9.51
C ARG A 235 12.54 20.77 -8.29
N ASN A 236 11.92 20.73 -7.12
CA ASN A 236 12.64 20.47 -5.87
C ASN A 236 13.24 19.05 -5.77
N GLY A 237 13.00 18.18 -6.75
CA GLY A 237 13.55 16.82 -6.78
C GLY A 237 12.80 15.81 -5.92
N LEU A 238 11.70 16.20 -5.31
CA LEU A 238 10.85 15.31 -4.48
C LEU A 238 9.65 14.72 -5.25
N TYR A 239 9.69 14.85 -6.55
CA TYR A 239 8.69 14.24 -7.41
C TYR A 239 8.84 12.73 -7.46
N GLY A 240 7.75 12.02 -7.76
CA GLY A 240 7.82 10.58 -7.91
C GLY A 240 6.47 9.89 -8.02
N LEU A 241 6.55 8.58 -7.91
CA LEU A 241 5.42 7.67 -8.05
C LEU A 241 5.24 6.84 -6.77
N GLY A 242 5.25 7.49 -5.62
CA GLY A 242 5.06 6.83 -4.33
C GLY A 242 6.32 6.73 -3.49
N GLY A 243 6.21 5.97 -2.44
CA GLY A 243 7.16 5.79 -1.36
C GLY A 243 6.45 5.33 -0.11
N PHE A 244 6.94 5.70 1.05
CA PHE A 244 6.27 5.44 2.32
C PHE A 244 6.58 6.51 3.36
N VAL A 245 5.77 6.53 4.40
CA VAL A 245 6.03 7.19 5.68
C VAL A 245 6.06 6.14 6.77
N GLY A 246 6.98 6.27 7.73
CA GLY A 246 7.07 5.40 8.91
C GLY A 246 8.47 5.37 9.49
N ASP A 247 8.59 4.86 10.70
CA ASP A 247 9.82 4.79 11.47
C ASP A 247 10.78 3.72 10.92
N MET A 248 11.75 4.15 10.11
CA MET A 248 12.77 3.25 9.52
C MET A 248 13.99 3.05 10.40
N ASN A 249 14.27 3.97 11.31
CA ASN A 249 15.46 3.92 12.15
C ASN A 249 15.18 3.44 13.59
N GLY A 250 13.92 3.08 13.90
CA GLY A 250 13.50 2.52 15.18
C GLY A 250 13.42 3.54 16.31
N ASP A 251 13.28 4.84 15.99
CA ASP A 251 13.27 5.91 16.99
C ASP A 251 11.86 6.43 17.35
N LEU A 252 10.83 5.83 16.76
CA LEU A 252 9.40 6.16 16.89
C LEU A 252 9.03 7.54 16.32
N TRP A 253 9.82 8.09 15.42
CA TRP A 253 9.48 9.28 14.65
C TRP A 253 9.33 8.91 13.18
N PRO A 254 8.28 9.33 12.50
CA PRO A 254 8.07 8.93 11.12
C PRO A 254 9.08 9.60 10.18
N ASP A 255 9.76 8.78 9.39
CA ASP A 255 10.64 9.16 8.29
C ASP A 255 9.85 9.17 6.97
N VAL A 256 10.35 9.84 5.95
CA VAL A 256 9.74 9.91 4.62
C VAL A 256 10.68 9.36 3.57
N PHE A 257 10.25 8.37 2.79
CA PHE A 257 11.03 7.80 1.70
C PHE A 257 10.38 8.05 0.34
N PHE A 258 11.14 8.61 -0.59
CA PHE A 258 10.76 8.79 -1.99
C PHE A 258 11.43 7.74 -2.87
N SER A 259 10.66 6.77 -3.34
CA SER A 259 11.19 5.62 -4.08
C SER A 259 11.87 6.01 -5.39
N HIS A 260 11.32 6.99 -6.11
CA HIS A 260 11.84 7.41 -7.41
C HIS A 260 13.27 7.95 -7.37
N SER A 261 13.62 8.63 -6.30
CA SER A 261 14.94 9.25 -6.11
C SER A 261 15.82 8.49 -5.11
N CYS A 262 15.29 7.44 -4.46
CA CYS A 262 15.95 6.72 -3.37
C CYS A 262 16.43 7.68 -2.25
N ARG A 263 15.62 8.71 -1.96
CA ARG A 263 15.90 9.72 -0.95
C ARG A 263 15.05 9.44 0.27
N MET A 264 15.70 9.33 1.41
CA MET A 264 15.06 9.22 2.71
C MET A 264 15.28 10.52 3.47
N PHE A 265 14.23 11.00 4.09
CA PHE A 265 14.24 12.14 4.98
C PHE A 265 14.02 11.64 6.39
N ILE A 266 15.08 11.62 7.18
CA ILE A 266 15.07 11.15 8.56
C ILE A 266 14.60 12.29 9.46
N ASN A 267 13.62 12.02 10.29
CA ASN A 267 13.07 13.00 11.25
C ASN A 267 14.10 13.33 12.34
N ASN A 268 14.37 14.61 12.54
CA ASN A 268 15.30 15.08 13.57
C ASN A 268 14.64 15.26 14.95
N ARG A 269 13.32 14.98 15.09
CA ARG A 269 12.53 15.10 16.33
C ARG A 269 12.37 16.55 16.82
N ASP A 270 12.53 17.51 15.93
CA ASP A 270 12.42 18.94 16.22
C ASP A 270 11.55 19.69 15.18
N GLY A 271 10.75 18.94 14.41
CA GLY A 271 9.93 19.46 13.31
C GLY A 271 10.72 19.62 12.01
N THR A 272 11.96 19.13 11.96
CA THR A 272 12.78 19.17 10.74
C THR A 272 13.26 17.79 10.33
N PHE A 273 13.71 17.68 9.08
CA PHE A 273 14.26 16.46 8.51
C PHE A 273 15.69 16.67 7.99
N ARG A 274 16.50 15.61 8.06
CA ARG A 274 17.78 15.52 7.34
C ARG A 274 17.67 14.52 6.20
N GLU A 275 18.29 14.87 5.09
CA GLU A 275 18.27 14.04 3.90
C GLU A 275 19.36 12.96 3.92
N LYS A 276 19.00 11.73 3.52
CA LYS A 276 19.92 10.65 3.18
C LYS A 276 19.58 10.12 1.79
N ILE A 277 20.58 10.13 0.90
CA ILE A 277 20.47 9.53 -0.44
C ILE A 277 21.13 8.16 -0.41
N TYR A 278 20.37 7.14 -0.88
CA TYR A 278 20.88 5.78 -0.98
C TYR A 278 21.22 5.40 -2.43
N ASP A 279 22.35 4.76 -2.64
CA ASP A 279 22.71 4.17 -3.96
C ASP A 279 22.16 2.74 -4.06
N MET A 280 20.83 2.64 -4.04
CA MET A 280 20.09 1.37 -3.95
C MET A 280 19.93 0.66 -5.29
N VAL A 281 20.02 1.39 -6.40
CA VAL A 281 19.70 0.86 -7.72
C VAL A 281 20.94 0.91 -8.60
N PRO A 282 21.32 -0.23 -9.24
CA PRO A 282 22.52 -0.29 -10.07
C PRO A 282 22.57 0.80 -11.13
N PRO A 283 23.75 1.35 -11.47
CA PRO A 283 23.89 2.48 -12.41
C PRO A 283 23.30 2.25 -13.80
N ASN A 284 23.21 0.98 -14.25
CA ASN A 284 22.61 0.59 -15.53
C ASN A 284 21.08 0.70 -15.55
N TYR A 285 20.43 0.94 -14.41
CA TYR A 285 19.01 1.24 -14.29
C TYR A 285 18.71 2.74 -14.42
N ARG A 286 19.74 3.57 -14.49
CA ARG A 286 19.58 5.01 -14.74
C ARG A 286 19.22 5.25 -16.19
N LEU A 287 18.21 6.08 -16.42
CA LEU A 287 17.80 6.42 -17.79
C LEU A 287 18.84 7.35 -18.45
N PRO A 288 19.29 7.04 -19.69
CA PRO A 288 20.13 7.96 -20.44
C PRO A 288 19.41 9.29 -20.70
N GLY A 289 20.06 10.41 -20.37
CA GLY A 289 19.54 11.76 -20.67
C GLY A 289 18.61 12.35 -19.60
N THR A 290 18.28 11.61 -18.54
CA THR A 290 17.69 12.19 -17.34
C THR A 290 18.80 12.72 -16.43
N ARG A 291 18.51 13.81 -15.69
CA ARG A 291 19.42 14.24 -14.62
C ARG A 291 19.65 13.06 -13.66
N ALA A 292 20.79 13.05 -13.00
CA ALA A 292 21.37 11.93 -12.24
C ALA A 292 20.48 11.27 -11.15
N ASP A 293 19.22 11.64 -11.02
CA ASP A 293 18.44 11.54 -9.81
C ASP A 293 17.22 10.60 -9.92
N GLY A 294 16.96 9.92 -11.04
CA GLY A 294 15.74 9.15 -11.20
C GLY A 294 15.95 7.71 -11.65
N TYR A 295 15.50 6.76 -10.84
CA TYR A 295 15.61 5.32 -11.10
C TYR A 295 14.32 4.69 -11.65
N TRP A 296 13.25 5.45 -11.86
CA TRP A 296 11.93 4.96 -12.26
C TRP A 296 11.35 3.87 -11.34
N THR A 297 11.82 3.82 -10.10
CA THR A 297 11.18 3.09 -9.03
C THR A 297 9.85 3.75 -8.68
N CYS A 298 8.91 2.95 -8.17
CA CYS A 298 7.54 3.38 -7.91
C CYS A 298 7.16 3.00 -6.47
N GLY A 299 5.95 2.58 -6.22
CA GLY A 299 5.49 2.25 -4.89
C GLY A 299 6.51 1.45 -4.08
N ALA A 300 6.68 1.84 -2.85
CA ALA A 300 7.52 1.18 -1.87
C ALA A 300 6.76 1.03 -0.56
N ASP A 301 7.09 0.01 0.20
CA ASP A 301 6.50 -0.24 1.51
C ASP A 301 7.56 -0.69 2.51
N LEU A 302 7.28 -0.49 3.80
CA LEU A 302 8.14 -0.89 4.90
C LEU A 302 7.46 -1.97 5.75
N GLY A 303 8.27 -2.87 6.32
CA GLY A 303 7.77 -3.89 7.23
C GLY A 303 8.87 -4.84 7.66
N ASP A 304 8.72 -5.42 8.82
CA ASP A 304 9.65 -6.39 9.43
C ASP A 304 9.52 -7.75 8.73
N LEU A 305 10.36 -8.01 7.71
CA LEU A 305 10.27 -9.19 6.83
C LEU A 305 10.84 -10.46 7.46
N ASP A 306 11.80 -10.32 8.37
CA ASP A 306 12.44 -11.45 9.01
C ASP A 306 12.09 -11.59 10.50
N ASN A 307 11.23 -10.72 10.99
CA ASN A 307 10.72 -10.64 12.38
C ASN A 307 11.83 -10.35 13.41
N ASP A 308 12.85 -9.59 13.03
CA ASP A 308 13.90 -9.14 13.94
C ASP A 308 13.56 -7.84 14.68
N GLY A 309 12.60 -7.08 14.15
CA GLY A 309 12.03 -5.86 14.72
C GLY A 309 12.47 -4.58 14.07
N ASP A 310 13.42 -4.62 13.18
CA ASP A 310 13.77 -3.50 12.33
C ASP A 310 12.86 -3.48 11.08
N MET A 311 12.50 -2.30 10.61
CA MET A 311 11.65 -2.19 9.42
C MET A 311 12.51 -2.27 8.16
N ASP A 312 12.19 -3.22 7.29
CA ASP A 312 12.81 -3.46 6.00
C ASP A 312 12.12 -2.68 4.90
N LEU A 313 12.73 -2.61 3.72
CA LEU A 313 12.22 -1.89 2.57
C LEU A 313 12.04 -2.81 1.36
N VAL A 314 10.86 -2.74 0.73
CA VAL A 314 10.63 -3.32 -0.60
C VAL A 314 10.10 -2.24 -1.54
N MET A 315 10.63 -2.19 -2.76
CA MET A 315 10.17 -1.24 -3.77
C MET A 315 10.03 -1.86 -5.15
N GLY A 316 9.10 -1.33 -5.95
CA GLY A 316 8.81 -1.74 -7.31
C GLY A 316 9.41 -0.83 -8.37
N GLN A 317 9.47 -1.30 -9.62
CA GLN A 317 9.91 -0.54 -10.77
C GLN A 317 8.78 -0.35 -11.79
N HIS A 318 8.43 0.90 -12.08
CA HIS A 318 7.30 1.24 -12.93
C HIS A 318 7.62 1.21 -14.43
N PHE A 319 8.78 1.70 -14.88
CA PHE A 319 9.07 1.85 -16.31
C PHE A 319 9.98 0.77 -16.87
N LEU A 320 9.61 0.26 -18.05
CA LEU A 320 10.30 -0.77 -18.83
C LEU A 320 10.91 -0.16 -20.09
N GLN A 321 11.78 0.81 -20.00
CA GLN A 321 12.35 1.39 -21.24
C GLN A 321 13.54 0.61 -21.83
N LEU A 322 14.06 -0.38 -21.10
CA LEU A 322 15.18 -1.18 -21.58
C LEU A 322 14.86 -2.67 -21.38
N ASP A 323 14.88 -3.46 -22.44
CA ASP A 323 14.79 -4.93 -22.41
C ASP A 323 15.89 -5.61 -21.57
N THR A 324 16.92 -4.84 -21.19
CA THR A 324 18.06 -5.30 -20.39
C THR A 324 17.80 -5.27 -18.88
N VAL A 325 16.77 -4.58 -18.42
CA VAL A 325 16.43 -4.49 -16.98
C VAL A 325 15.66 -5.73 -16.58
N LYS A 326 16.26 -6.58 -15.77
CA LYS A 326 15.65 -7.84 -15.29
C LYS A 326 15.07 -7.76 -13.90
N GLN A 327 15.49 -6.78 -13.12
CA GLN A 327 15.04 -6.60 -11.73
C GLN A 327 13.89 -5.61 -11.70
N ARG A 328 12.77 -6.02 -11.08
CA ARG A 328 11.51 -5.26 -11.00
C ARG A 328 11.08 -5.01 -9.56
N ILE A 329 11.50 -5.86 -8.66
CA ILE A 329 11.27 -5.76 -7.22
C ILE A 329 12.64 -5.76 -6.57
N PHE A 330 12.85 -4.83 -5.65
CA PHE A 330 14.05 -4.69 -4.86
C PHE A 330 13.69 -4.93 -3.40
N VAL A 331 14.49 -5.74 -2.72
CA VAL A 331 14.29 -6.10 -1.31
C VAL A 331 15.55 -5.73 -0.53
N PHE A 332 15.39 -4.90 0.49
CA PHE A 332 16.48 -4.46 1.36
C PHE A 332 16.16 -4.81 2.80
N LEU A 333 17.08 -5.49 3.46
CA LEU A 333 17.04 -5.66 4.92
C LEU A 333 17.70 -4.46 5.60
N ASN A 334 17.08 -4.03 6.67
CA ASN A 334 17.64 -3.07 7.61
C ASN A 334 18.53 -3.83 8.61
N GLU A 335 19.82 -3.53 8.63
CA GLU A 335 20.78 -4.14 9.56
C GLU A 335 21.10 -3.21 10.75
N GLY A 336 20.13 -2.38 11.17
CA GLY A 336 20.28 -1.37 12.20
C GLY A 336 20.70 -0.01 11.64
N ASN A 337 21.34 0.82 12.45
CA ASN A 337 21.64 2.21 12.10
C ASN A 337 23.14 2.50 12.06
N ASP A 338 23.55 3.44 11.20
CA ASP A 338 24.89 4.01 11.25
C ASP A 338 25.07 4.97 12.47
N ALA A 339 26.26 5.55 12.62
CA ALA A 339 26.57 6.43 13.74
C ALA A 339 25.73 7.73 13.77
N GLU A 340 25.20 8.13 12.63
CA GLU A 340 24.32 9.28 12.46
C GLU A 340 22.82 8.91 12.66
N GLY A 341 22.50 7.64 12.91
CA GLY A 341 21.12 7.15 13.07
C GLY A 341 20.39 6.99 11.74
N ASN A 342 21.09 6.74 10.64
CA ASN A 342 20.45 6.40 9.37
C ASN A 342 20.38 4.88 9.21
N PRO A 343 19.27 4.33 8.70
CA PRO A 343 19.15 2.90 8.44
C PRO A 343 20.25 2.34 7.53
N LEU A 344 20.80 1.18 7.89
CA LEU A 344 21.78 0.44 7.11
C LEU A 344 21.07 -0.60 6.23
N LEU A 345 20.72 -0.23 5.02
CA LEU A 345 19.94 -1.04 4.10
C LEU A 345 20.82 -1.91 3.22
N ARG A 346 20.70 -3.23 3.37
CA ARG A 346 21.43 -4.23 2.58
C ARG A 346 20.53 -4.81 1.48
N ASP A 347 20.94 -4.70 0.22
CA ASP A 347 20.24 -5.34 -0.91
C ASP A 347 20.35 -6.89 -0.81
N ILE A 348 19.20 -7.53 -0.63
CA ILE A 348 19.06 -8.98 -0.58
C ILE A 348 18.23 -9.53 -1.74
N THR A 349 17.95 -8.73 -2.75
CA THR A 349 17.02 -9.07 -3.83
C THR A 349 17.36 -10.42 -4.48
N TRP A 350 18.64 -10.66 -4.80
CA TRP A 350 19.08 -11.94 -5.38
C TRP A 350 19.18 -13.06 -4.34
N GLU A 351 19.58 -12.71 -3.13
CA GLU A 351 19.73 -13.67 -2.04
C GLU A 351 18.38 -14.19 -1.56
N SER A 352 17.33 -13.38 -1.59
CA SER A 352 15.96 -13.76 -1.23
C SER A 352 15.34 -14.79 -2.18
N ARG A 353 15.91 -14.97 -3.37
CA ARG A 353 15.41 -15.82 -4.46
C ARG A 353 14.00 -15.47 -4.94
N LEU A 354 13.60 -14.22 -4.76
CA LEU A 354 12.35 -13.72 -5.29
C LEU A 354 12.38 -13.82 -6.83
N GLU A 355 11.40 -14.51 -7.40
CA GLU A 355 11.25 -14.58 -8.86
C GLU A 355 10.79 -13.22 -9.38
N GLN A 356 11.55 -12.67 -10.33
CA GLN A 356 11.27 -11.32 -10.84
C GLN A 356 10.13 -11.34 -11.86
N PRO A 357 9.14 -10.46 -11.72
CA PRO A 357 8.05 -10.36 -12.69
C PRO A 357 8.55 -9.93 -14.06
N THR A 358 7.83 -10.32 -15.12
CA THR A 358 8.17 -9.94 -16.50
C THR A 358 7.68 -8.55 -16.85
N ARG A 359 6.77 -7.98 -16.05
CA ARG A 359 6.15 -6.68 -16.24
C ARG A 359 6.58 -5.66 -15.19
N LYS A 360 6.29 -4.39 -15.45
CA LYS A 360 6.51 -3.30 -14.51
C LYS A 360 5.68 -3.50 -13.24
N VAL A 361 6.23 -3.05 -12.12
CA VAL A 361 5.64 -3.14 -10.80
C VAL A 361 5.39 -1.72 -10.27
N PRO A 362 4.20 -1.17 -10.45
CA PRO A 362 3.89 0.18 -9.99
C PRO A 362 3.65 0.27 -8.48
N ASN A 363 3.16 -0.79 -7.84
CA ASN A 363 2.91 -0.77 -6.41
C ASN A 363 3.40 -2.03 -5.71
N ILE A 364 3.80 -1.87 -4.45
CA ILE A 364 4.21 -2.91 -3.51
C ILE A 364 3.43 -2.73 -2.21
N GLN A 365 3.06 -3.84 -1.58
CA GLN A 365 2.49 -3.89 -0.25
C GLN A 365 3.05 -5.07 0.53
N LEU A 366 3.37 -4.84 1.79
CA LEU A 366 3.87 -5.84 2.72
C LEU A 366 2.78 -6.20 3.73
N GLN A 367 2.13 -7.35 3.55
CA GLN A 367 1.05 -7.82 4.43
C GLN A 367 1.12 -9.35 4.58
N ASP A 368 0.62 -9.85 5.70
CA ASP A 368 0.51 -11.29 5.96
C ASP A 368 -0.77 -11.83 5.31
N LEU A 369 -0.64 -12.35 4.09
CA LEU A 369 -1.78 -12.74 3.24
C LEU A 369 -2.36 -14.13 3.57
N ASP A 370 -1.57 -15.00 4.21
CA ASP A 370 -2.01 -16.34 4.62
C ASP A 370 -2.08 -16.53 6.14
N ASN A 371 -1.92 -15.44 6.89
CA ASN A 371 -1.97 -15.41 8.36
C ASN A 371 -0.96 -16.38 9.02
N ASP A 372 0.23 -16.54 8.42
CA ASP A 372 1.26 -17.42 8.95
C ASP A 372 2.25 -16.69 9.90
N GLY A 373 2.07 -15.39 10.12
CA GLY A 373 2.85 -14.54 11.02
C GLY A 373 4.01 -13.82 10.32
N ARG A 374 4.19 -14.01 9.02
CA ARG A 374 5.24 -13.37 8.22
C ARG A 374 4.63 -12.43 7.19
N LEU A 375 5.34 -11.34 6.91
CA LEU A 375 4.93 -10.44 5.83
C LEU A 375 5.26 -11.05 4.47
N ASP A 376 4.23 -11.12 3.63
CA ASP A 376 4.32 -11.45 2.21
C ASP A 376 4.48 -10.18 1.38
N ILE A 377 4.85 -10.31 0.10
CA ILE A 377 4.91 -9.20 -0.84
C ILE A 377 3.76 -9.33 -1.83
N LEU A 378 2.88 -8.34 -1.87
CA LEU A 378 1.93 -8.17 -2.97
C LEU A 378 2.46 -7.12 -3.92
N ALA A 379 2.67 -7.49 -5.18
CA ALA A 379 3.17 -6.63 -6.24
C ALA A 379 2.13 -6.50 -7.36
N THR A 380 1.78 -5.26 -7.75
CA THR A 380 0.94 -5.06 -8.94
C THR A 380 1.81 -5.13 -10.19
N ALA A 381 1.84 -6.27 -10.85
CA ALA A 381 2.65 -6.53 -12.06
C ALA A 381 1.78 -7.10 -13.17
N GLY A 382 1.26 -6.23 -14.01
CA GLY A 382 0.14 -6.59 -14.87
C GLY A 382 -1.14 -6.58 -14.04
N ASN A 383 -1.67 -7.72 -13.63
CA ASN A 383 -2.77 -7.80 -12.67
C ASN A 383 -2.26 -7.81 -11.23
N GLY A 384 -1.37 -8.75 -10.89
CA GLY A 384 -0.81 -8.82 -9.56
C GLY A 384 -0.01 -10.09 -9.35
N LEU A 385 0.86 -10.08 -8.35
CA LEU A 385 1.62 -11.24 -7.90
C LEU A 385 1.73 -11.23 -6.38
N ALA A 386 1.36 -12.32 -5.75
CA ALA A 386 1.56 -12.54 -4.32
C ALA A 386 2.76 -13.46 -4.09
N TYR A 387 3.77 -12.95 -3.41
CA TYR A 387 4.98 -13.68 -3.06
C TYR A 387 4.93 -14.07 -1.59
N ARG A 388 4.69 -15.33 -1.32
CA ARG A 388 4.65 -15.86 0.04
C ARG A 388 6.04 -15.84 0.67
N ASN A 389 6.15 -15.34 1.89
CA ASN A 389 7.35 -15.42 2.72
C ASN A 389 7.43 -16.80 3.41
N LYS A 390 8.45 -17.58 3.06
CA LYS A 390 8.68 -18.93 3.58
C LYS A 390 9.49 -18.97 4.87
N GLY A 391 9.78 -17.81 5.44
CA GLY A 391 10.69 -17.63 6.54
C GLY A 391 12.13 -17.45 6.10
N SER A 392 13.01 -17.17 7.07
CA SER A 392 14.40 -16.81 6.81
C SER A 392 15.33 -18.01 6.80
N LEU A 393 16.25 -18.00 5.87
CA LEU A 393 17.40 -18.92 5.84
C LEU A 393 18.69 -18.11 6.04
N ASN A 394 19.38 -18.32 7.15
CA ASN A 394 20.55 -17.54 7.57
C ASN A 394 20.26 -16.03 7.67
N GLY A 395 19.10 -15.67 8.24
CA GLY A 395 18.66 -14.28 8.38
C GLY A 395 18.16 -13.61 7.09
N ILE A 396 17.97 -14.37 6.00
CA ILE A 396 17.51 -13.83 4.72
C ILE A 396 16.15 -14.40 4.38
N PRO A 397 15.08 -13.59 4.31
CA PRO A 397 13.75 -14.00 3.90
C PRO A 397 13.75 -14.65 2.51
N ARG A 398 12.94 -15.68 2.35
CA ARG A 398 12.77 -16.44 1.10
C ARG A 398 11.35 -16.34 0.63
N PHE A 399 11.17 -16.04 -0.63
CA PHE A 399 9.85 -15.85 -1.22
C PHE A 399 9.53 -16.92 -2.26
N ASP A 400 8.25 -17.20 -2.41
CA ASP A 400 7.71 -18.17 -3.37
C ASP A 400 6.49 -17.56 -4.07
N ILE A 401 6.30 -17.83 -5.35
CA ILE A 401 5.10 -17.46 -6.07
C ILE A 401 4.13 -18.63 -5.98
N PRO A 402 2.94 -18.45 -5.35
CA PRO A 402 1.93 -19.49 -5.35
C PRO A 402 1.44 -19.77 -6.77
N THR A 403 1.21 -21.02 -7.09
CA THR A 403 0.58 -21.41 -8.35
C THR A 403 -0.93 -21.20 -8.25
N ALA A 404 -1.54 -20.64 -9.31
CA ALA A 404 -2.98 -20.44 -9.42
C ALA A 404 -3.57 -19.60 -8.28
N SER A 405 -2.95 -18.44 -8.00
CA SER A 405 -3.37 -17.54 -6.92
C SER A 405 -4.66 -16.76 -7.21
N GLY A 406 -5.10 -16.71 -8.46
CA GLY A 406 -6.23 -15.86 -8.88
C GLY A 406 -5.84 -14.41 -9.22
N ILE A 407 -4.58 -14.03 -8.99
CA ILE A 407 -4.02 -12.71 -9.31
C ILE A 407 -2.70 -12.83 -10.10
N GLU A 408 -2.59 -13.84 -10.93
CA GLU A 408 -1.40 -14.07 -11.75
C GLU A 408 -1.14 -12.93 -12.74
N GLU A 409 0.10 -12.79 -13.16
CA GLU A 409 0.52 -11.81 -14.16
C GLU A 409 -0.29 -11.96 -15.46
N GLY A 410 -1.35 -11.16 -15.60
CA GLY A 410 -2.30 -11.19 -16.72
C GLY A 410 -2.09 -10.06 -17.74
N ASN A 411 -3.10 -9.85 -18.57
CA ASN A 411 -3.09 -8.78 -19.59
C ASN A 411 -3.64 -7.44 -19.07
N GLY A 412 -4.17 -7.40 -17.83
CA GLY A 412 -4.62 -6.19 -17.18
C GLY A 412 -3.48 -5.26 -16.76
N TYR A 413 -3.83 -4.14 -16.19
CA TYR A 413 -2.89 -3.23 -15.58
C TYR A 413 -3.52 -2.53 -14.38
N TRP A 414 -3.12 -2.93 -13.19
CA TRP A 414 -3.48 -2.25 -11.95
C TRP A 414 -2.36 -1.31 -11.53
N ALA A 415 -2.65 -0.01 -11.50
CA ALA A 415 -1.67 0.99 -11.09
C ALA A 415 -1.38 0.91 -9.60
N CYS A 416 -2.42 0.57 -8.83
CA CYS A 416 -2.37 0.32 -7.39
C CYS A 416 -3.19 -0.92 -7.05
N GLY A 417 -3.48 -1.14 -5.78
CA GLY A 417 -4.37 -2.19 -5.35
C GLY A 417 -4.34 -2.30 -3.82
N PRO A 418 -5.18 -1.52 -3.12
CA PRO A 418 -5.19 -1.56 -1.67
C PRO A 418 -5.73 -2.90 -1.16
N LEU A 419 -5.09 -3.40 -0.11
CA LEU A 419 -5.57 -4.51 0.69
C LEU A 419 -6.51 -3.99 1.80
N GLY A 420 -7.57 -4.75 2.09
CA GLY A 420 -8.52 -4.45 3.16
C GLY A 420 -9.38 -5.67 3.47
N ASP A 421 -9.81 -5.83 4.69
CA ASP A 421 -10.71 -6.92 5.13
C ASP A 421 -12.17 -6.45 4.99
N PHE A 422 -12.70 -6.46 3.74
CA PHE A 422 -14.02 -5.86 3.47
C PHE A 422 -15.18 -6.61 4.14
N ASN A 423 -15.00 -7.88 4.48
CA ASN A 423 -16.03 -8.74 5.07
C ASN A 423 -15.76 -9.10 6.54
N ARG A 424 -14.66 -8.58 7.14
CA ARG A 424 -14.23 -8.81 8.53
C ARG A 424 -14.02 -10.28 8.87
N ASP A 425 -13.57 -11.09 7.88
CA ASP A 425 -13.22 -12.49 8.12
C ASP A 425 -11.76 -12.69 8.58
N GLY A 426 -10.98 -11.61 8.68
CA GLY A 426 -9.60 -11.58 9.15
C GLY A 426 -8.58 -11.93 8.08
N ARG A 427 -8.98 -11.97 6.84
CA ARG A 427 -8.10 -12.12 5.68
C ARG A 427 -8.14 -10.85 4.85
N LEU A 428 -6.97 -10.39 4.47
CA LEU A 428 -6.88 -9.19 3.66
C LEU A 428 -7.26 -9.50 2.21
N ASP A 429 -8.32 -8.86 1.76
CA ASP A 429 -8.84 -8.89 0.41
C ASP A 429 -8.19 -7.82 -0.44
N PHE A 430 -8.27 -7.93 -1.76
CA PHE A 430 -7.58 -7.03 -2.69
C PHE A 430 -8.57 -6.37 -3.65
N PHE A 431 -8.45 -5.07 -3.83
CA PHE A 431 -9.17 -4.35 -4.88
C PHE A 431 -8.21 -3.88 -5.97
N GLY A 432 -8.44 -4.26 -7.22
CA GLY A 432 -7.58 -3.94 -8.37
C GLY A 432 -8.18 -2.87 -9.29
N PRO A 433 -7.90 -1.57 -9.12
CA PRO A 433 -8.40 -0.54 -10.04
C PRO A 433 -7.81 -0.71 -11.43
N GLU A 434 -8.63 -1.16 -12.38
CA GLU A 434 -8.20 -1.56 -13.71
C GLU A 434 -8.03 -0.34 -14.64
N TRP A 435 -6.84 -0.20 -15.19
CA TRP A 435 -6.50 0.86 -16.14
C TRP A 435 -7.07 0.65 -17.54
N LEU A 436 -7.30 -0.61 -17.92
CA LEU A 436 -7.78 -0.95 -19.25
C LEU A 436 -9.30 -0.97 -19.27
N THR A 437 -9.92 -0.06 -19.99
CA THR A 437 -11.39 0.05 -20.11
C THR A 437 -12.06 -1.18 -20.76
N SER A 438 -11.29 -2.19 -21.14
CA SER A 438 -11.77 -3.47 -21.68
C SER A 438 -12.15 -4.48 -20.61
N ALA A 439 -11.80 -4.22 -19.36
CA ALA A 439 -12.07 -5.07 -18.21
C ALA A 439 -12.81 -4.29 -17.11
N HIS A 440 -13.15 -4.95 -16.04
CA HIS A 440 -13.65 -4.30 -14.82
C HIS A 440 -12.55 -4.25 -13.76
N SER A 441 -12.70 -3.38 -12.79
CA SER A 441 -11.87 -3.34 -11.59
C SER A 441 -12.38 -4.40 -10.62
N PRO A 442 -11.62 -5.50 -10.35
CA PRO A 442 -12.11 -6.59 -9.52
C PRO A 442 -11.99 -6.31 -8.03
N LEU A 443 -12.98 -6.79 -7.27
CA LEU A 443 -12.86 -7.06 -5.84
C LEU A 443 -12.51 -8.54 -5.67
N LEU A 444 -11.31 -8.81 -5.19
CA LEU A 444 -10.75 -10.14 -5.05
C LEU A 444 -10.75 -10.54 -3.57
N LYS A 445 -11.66 -11.45 -3.22
CA LYS A 445 -11.74 -12.02 -1.88
C LYS A 445 -10.60 -13.02 -1.66
N ASN A 446 -9.91 -12.90 -0.54
CA ASN A 446 -8.89 -13.87 -0.12
C ASN A 446 -9.54 -15.17 0.34
N THR A 447 -9.31 -16.24 -0.42
CA THR A 447 -9.82 -17.58 -0.18
C THR A 447 -8.72 -18.58 0.17
N SER A 448 -7.60 -18.12 0.68
CA SER A 448 -6.43 -18.94 1.04
C SER A 448 -6.85 -20.13 1.89
N PRO A 449 -6.65 -21.38 1.41
CA PRO A 449 -7.28 -22.56 2.01
C PRO A 449 -6.68 -22.96 3.35
N GLU A 450 -5.45 -22.54 3.63
CA GLU A 450 -4.69 -22.86 4.83
C GLU A 450 -4.35 -21.58 5.62
N ALA A 451 -5.13 -20.51 5.42
CA ALA A 451 -4.93 -19.28 6.18
C ALA A 451 -5.00 -19.56 7.68
N GLY A 452 -4.00 -19.04 8.39
CA GLY A 452 -3.89 -19.17 9.84
C GLY A 452 -4.95 -18.40 10.60
N HIS A 453 -4.76 -18.32 11.90
CA HIS A 453 -5.55 -17.43 12.75
C HIS A 453 -4.99 -16.00 12.68
N TYR A 454 -5.78 -15.01 13.05
CA TYR A 454 -5.40 -13.61 12.95
C TYR A 454 -5.67 -12.82 14.22
N LEU A 455 -5.10 -11.64 14.27
CA LEU A 455 -5.48 -10.56 15.16
C LEU A 455 -5.37 -9.25 14.38
N ALA A 456 -6.45 -8.49 14.33
CA ALA A 456 -6.45 -7.12 13.83
C ALA A 456 -6.49 -6.17 15.02
N VAL A 457 -5.65 -5.14 15.02
CA VAL A 457 -5.56 -4.15 16.12
C VAL A 457 -5.89 -2.77 15.55
N LYS A 458 -6.96 -2.17 16.06
CA LYS A 458 -7.41 -0.81 15.76
C LYS A 458 -7.28 0.05 17.01
N LEU A 459 -6.89 1.31 16.85
CA LEU A 459 -6.87 2.28 17.92
C LEU A 459 -8.07 3.22 17.78
N GLU A 460 -8.72 3.50 18.91
CA GLU A 460 -9.74 4.54 19.07
C GLU A 460 -9.42 5.29 20.38
N LEU A 461 -8.55 6.32 20.26
CA LEU A 461 -8.06 7.07 21.41
C LEU A 461 -8.99 8.26 21.69
N GLU A 462 -9.36 8.45 22.98
CA GLU A 462 -10.31 9.49 23.39
C GLU A 462 -9.63 10.84 23.75
N ASP A 463 -8.30 10.83 23.91
CA ASP A 463 -7.53 12.01 24.28
C ASP A 463 -7.36 13.06 23.16
N GLY A 464 -8.01 12.81 22.02
CA GLY A 464 -8.28 13.81 20.99
C GLY A 464 -7.13 14.11 20.04
N ARG A 465 -6.07 13.28 20.04
CA ARG A 465 -4.90 13.49 19.16
C ARG A 465 -4.50 12.19 18.48
N ASN A 466 -4.39 12.24 17.14
CA ASN A 466 -4.06 11.06 16.33
C ASN A 466 -4.85 9.82 16.78
N ARG A 467 -6.19 9.98 16.80
CA ARG A 467 -7.14 9.01 17.41
C ARG A 467 -6.98 7.59 16.88
N ASN A 468 -6.63 7.46 15.61
CA ASN A 468 -6.50 6.17 14.95
C ASN A 468 -5.06 5.62 15.03
N GLY A 469 -4.17 6.33 15.71
CA GLY A 469 -2.79 5.89 15.97
C GLY A 469 -1.96 5.72 14.71
N LEU A 470 -2.06 6.62 13.73
CA LEU A 470 -1.16 6.58 12.58
C LEU A 470 0.29 6.72 13.05
N ASP A 471 1.17 6.00 12.37
CA ASP A 471 2.60 5.84 12.69
C ASP A 471 2.89 5.14 14.04
N ALA A 472 1.85 4.71 14.77
CA ALA A 472 2.07 3.91 15.96
C ALA A 472 2.64 2.54 15.61
N ARG A 473 3.65 2.13 16.37
CA ARG A 473 4.21 0.78 16.30
C ARG A 473 3.42 -0.15 17.20
N VAL A 474 2.88 -1.21 16.62
CA VAL A 474 2.19 -2.29 17.33
C VAL A 474 3.08 -3.52 17.36
N ASP A 475 3.52 -3.90 18.56
CA ASP A 475 4.27 -5.13 18.81
C ASP A 475 3.38 -6.16 19.50
N ILE A 476 3.43 -7.40 19.04
CA ILE A 476 2.76 -8.53 19.70
C ILE A 476 3.77 -9.50 20.27
N TYR A 477 3.49 -9.99 21.47
CA TYR A 477 4.35 -10.88 22.24
C TYR A 477 3.62 -12.16 22.63
N THR A 478 4.38 -13.23 22.86
CA THR A 478 3.81 -14.42 23.49
C THR A 478 3.25 -14.05 24.87
N GLN A 479 2.12 -14.63 25.25
CA GLN A 479 1.41 -14.31 26.49
C GLN A 479 2.32 -14.37 27.72
N GLY A 480 2.27 -13.35 28.57
CA GLY A 480 3.09 -13.21 29.79
C GLY A 480 4.51 -12.72 29.53
N ASN A 481 4.85 -12.34 28.31
CA ASN A 481 6.21 -11.90 27.95
C ASN A 481 6.24 -10.48 27.34
N LEU A 482 5.29 -9.65 27.70
CA LEU A 482 5.22 -8.27 27.23
C LEU A 482 6.54 -7.52 27.42
N GLY A 483 7.07 -6.93 26.33
CA GLY A 483 8.33 -6.18 26.34
C GLY A 483 9.60 -7.03 26.31
N ASN A 484 9.51 -8.35 26.26
CA ASN A 484 10.65 -9.21 26.02
C ASN A 484 10.87 -9.39 24.52
N GLU A 485 11.83 -8.68 23.94
CA GLU A 485 12.09 -8.66 22.49
C GLU A 485 12.37 -10.07 21.90
N LYS A 486 12.92 -11.00 22.70
CA LYS A 486 13.11 -12.39 22.28
C LYS A 486 11.81 -13.19 22.16
N GLN A 487 10.74 -12.66 22.67
CA GLN A 487 9.40 -13.25 22.68
C GLN A 487 8.40 -12.40 21.87
N ARG A 488 8.90 -11.38 21.15
CA ARG A 488 8.12 -10.67 20.16
C ARG A 488 7.81 -11.61 19.03
N ILE A 489 6.56 -11.63 18.59
CA ILE A 489 6.06 -12.46 17.50
C ILE A 489 6.16 -11.68 16.19
N ALA A 490 5.72 -10.42 16.21
CA ALA A 490 5.74 -9.54 15.06
C ALA A 490 5.59 -8.08 15.45
N SER A 491 5.97 -7.19 14.55
CA SER A 491 5.79 -5.73 14.62
C SER A 491 5.09 -5.22 13.38
N ARG A 492 4.22 -4.19 13.55
CA ARG A 492 3.58 -3.47 12.44
C ARG A 492 3.55 -1.98 12.77
N ILE A 493 3.61 -1.14 11.74
CA ILE A 493 3.32 0.29 11.84
C ILE A 493 1.95 0.53 11.24
N ILE A 494 1.10 1.29 11.90
CA ILE A 494 -0.22 1.67 11.39
C ILE A 494 -0.03 2.78 10.36
N THR A 495 -0.32 2.53 9.10
CA THR A 495 -0.24 3.51 8.01
C THR A 495 -1.49 3.44 7.13
N VAL A 496 -1.80 4.54 6.43
CA VAL A 496 -2.97 4.60 5.54
C VAL A 496 -2.63 4.94 4.08
N SER A 497 -1.37 5.24 3.75
CA SER A 497 -1.04 5.84 2.45
C SER A 497 0.30 5.42 1.84
N ASN A 498 0.89 4.31 2.29
CA ASN A 498 2.14 3.80 1.74
C ASN A 498 1.97 3.20 0.33
N GLY A 499 3.07 3.07 -0.41
CA GLY A 499 3.06 2.53 -1.76
C GLY A 499 2.78 3.59 -2.82
N TYR A 500 1.93 3.27 -3.77
CA TYR A 500 1.51 4.14 -4.86
C TYR A 500 0.00 4.09 -5.06
N ALA A 501 -0.65 5.23 -5.01
CA ALA A 501 -2.08 5.41 -5.31
C ALA A 501 -3.05 4.53 -4.49
N SER A 502 -2.59 3.95 -3.37
CA SER A 502 -3.37 3.06 -2.50
C SER A 502 -3.59 3.69 -1.14
N GLY A 503 -4.80 3.54 -0.61
CA GLY A 503 -5.12 3.90 0.78
C GLY A 503 -5.59 2.67 1.57
N TYR A 504 -5.17 2.57 2.82
CA TYR A 504 -5.42 1.44 3.70
C TYR A 504 -6.27 1.85 4.88
N GLU A 505 -6.86 0.87 5.55
CA GLU A 505 -7.42 1.11 6.88
C GLU A 505 -6.31 1.32 7.92
N SER A 506 -6.58 2.15 8.93
CA SER A 506 -5.69 2.34 10.09
C SER A 506 -5.76 1.15 11.06
N ILE A 507 -5.45 -0.04 10.58
CA ILE A 507 -5.52 -1.30 11.32
C ILE A 507 -4.23 -2.10 11.11
N ALA A 508 -3.62 -2.57 12.20
CA ALA A 508 -2.49 -3.50 12.13
C ALA A 508 -2.98 -4.95 12.11
N TYR A 509 -2.66 -5.70 11.05
CA TYR A 509 -3.04 -7.11 10.91
C TYR A 509 -1.87 -8.03 11.21
N PHE A 510 -2.14 -9.10 11.97
CA PHE A 510 -1.17 -10.10 12.39
C PHE A 510 -1.72 -11.50 12.19
N GLY A 511 -0.97 -12.37 11.52
CA GLY A 511 -1.21 -13.80 11.54
C GLY A 511 -0.70 -14.44 12.84
N LEU A 512 -1.49 -15.35 13.39
CA LEU A 512 -1.22 -16.03 14.67
C LEU A 512 -1.37 -17.55 14.56
N PRO A 513 -0.59 -18.23 13.74
CA PRO A 513 -0.82 -19.65 13.46
C PRO A 513 -0.68 -20.56 14.69
N ALA A 514 0.17 -20.20 15.64
CA ALA A 514 0.52 -21.02 16.80
C ALA A 514 0.00 -20.50 18.15
N HIS A 515 -0.59 -19.29 18.21
CA HIS A 515 -0.92 -18.62 19.45
C HIS A 515 -2.43 -18.45 19.63
N GLU A 516 -2.99 -18.87 20.76
CA GLU A 516 -4.41 -18.61 21.09
C GLU A 516 -4.60 -17.23 21.72
N THR A 517 -3.61 -16.76 22.44
CA THR A 517 -3.58 -15.46 23.11
C THR A 517 -2.20 -14.84 23.02
N VAL A 518 -2.17 -13.52 22.95
CA VAL A 518 -0.96 -12.70 22.88
C VAL A 518 -1.06 -11.50 23.80
N ASP A 519 0.07 -10.88 24.10
CA ASP A 519 0.14 -9.57 24.73
C ASP A 519 0.52 -8.52 23.66
N ILE A 520 -0.03 -7.31 23.79
CA ILE A 520 0.13 -6.21 22.83
C ILE A 520 0.80 -5.04 23.52
N ARG A 521 1.78 -4.44 22.84
CA ARG A 521 2.33 -3.11 23.15
C ARG A 521 2.10 -2.20 21.95
N VAL A 522 1.50 -1.05 22.19
CA VAL A 522 1.35 0.02 21.19
C VAL A 522 2.21 1.18 21.63
N SER A 523 3.21 1.53 20.86
CA SER A 523 4.06 2.70 21.06
C SER A 523 3.61 3.79 20.11
N MET A 524 3.05 4.88 20.64
CA MET A 524 2.63 6.02 19.85
C MET A 524 3.85 6.75 19.28
N PRO A 525 3.74 7.36 18.09
CA PRO A 525 4.85 8.09 17.47
C PRO A 525 5.26 9.32 18.28
N CYS A 526 6.39 9.90 17.91
CA CYS A 526 6.90 11.19 18.39
C CYS A 526 7.04 11.28 19.93
N GLY A 527 7.44 10.17 20.55
CA GLY A 527 7.60 10.11 22.02
C GLY A 527 6.27 10.09 22.79
N GLY A 528 5.19 9.74 22.09
CA GLY A 528 3.85 9.60 22.67
C GLY A 528 3.73 8.47 23.69
N GLN A 529 2.52 8.22 24.13
CA GLN A 529 2.22 7.23 25.16
C GLN A 529 2.47 5.80 24.68
N VAL A 530 2.74 4.91 25.64
CA VAL A 530 2.79 3.47 25.40
C VAL A 530 1.57 2.82 26.05
N TYR A 531 0.78 2.13 25.23
CA TYR A 531 -0.38 1.38 25.69
C TYR A 531 -0.08 -0.11 25.67
N THR A 532 -0.68 -0.86 26.58
CA THR A 532 -0.52 -2.31 26.66
C THR A 532 -1.84 -3.00 26.91
N ALA A 533 -1.98 -4.20 26.35
CA ALA A 533 -3.08 -5.11 26.62
C ALA A 533 -2.55 -6.55 26.69
N ALA A 534 -3.06 -7.34 27.62
CA ALA A 534 -2.57 -8.69 27.87
C ALA A 534 -3.66 -9.75 27.66
N GLY A 535 -3.26 -10.94 27.19
CA GLY A 535 -4.15 -12.08 27.04
C GLY A 535 -5.22 -11.89 25.95
N ILE A 536 -4.89 -11.17 24.89
CA ILE A 536 -5.80 -10.89 23.77
C ILE A 536 -5.94 -12.14 22.93
N ARG A 537 -7.16 -12.57 22.69
CA ARG A 537 -7.45 -13.77 21.89
C ARG A 537 -7.30 -13.51 20.39
N ARG A 538 -6.91 -14.53 19.65
CA ARG A 538 -6.91 -14.53 18.18
C ARG A 538 -8.32 -14.51 17.59
N ASN A 539 -8.44 -14.31 16.28
CA ASN A 539 -9.65 -14.29 15.47
C ASN A 539 -10.63 -13.18 15.89
N GLN A 540 -10.12 -11.98 16.03
CA GLN A 540 -10.93 -10.80 16.28
C GLN A 540 -10.27 -9.51 15.80
N LEU A 541 -11.10 -8.50 15.59
CA LEU A 541 -10.68 -7.12 15.61
C LEU A 541 -10.67 -6.64 17.07
N PHE A 542 -9.48 -6.42 17.62
CA PHE A 542 -9.30 -5.85 18.93
C PHE A 542 -9.20 -4.33 18.82
N ILE A 543 -10.13 -3.63 19.48
CA ILE A 543 -10.14 -2.17 19.51
C ILE A 543 -9.56 -1.71 20.85
N LEU A 544 -8.40 -1.06 20.78
CA LEU A 544 -7.79 -0.43 21.94
C LEU A 544 -8.39 0.97 22.14
N ARG A 545 -9.22 1.11 23.17
CA ARG A 545 -9.83 2.38 23.59
C ARG A 545 -9.12 2.92 24.82
N LYS A 546 -8.69 4.18 24.80
CA LYS A 546 -8.01 4.86 25.91
C LYS A 546 -8.30 6.37 25.89
#